data_e2ca760d5ec69cb29fc9307474e7e9be
#
_entry.id   e2ca760d5ec69cb29fc9307474e7e9be
#
_cell.length_a   1.000
_cell.length_b   1.000
_cell.length_c   1.000
_cell.angle_alpha   90.00
_cell.angle_beta   90.00
_cell.angle_gamma   90.00
#
_symmetry.space_group_name_H-M   'P 1'
#
loop_
_entity.id
_entity.type
_entity.pdbx_description
1 polymer ?
#
loop_
_entity_poly.entity_id
_entity_poly.type
_entity_poly.pdbx_seq_one_letter_code
_entity_poly.pdbx_strand_id
1 'polypeptide(L)'
;MRLVGLVTLLGCVLLLAGCGAESPRQSGARVAVRDSLPAERYDVDRTRCTDDPSAWFIERETTVYVCAAKLRDGSCDWYQATLKNAGWDVVLDEKNAGCVLPF
;
A
#
# COMPACT_ATOMS: atom_id res chain seq x y z
N MET A 1 22.26 -31.32 -12.62
CA MET A 1 23.24 -30.51 -11.90
C MET A 1 22.84 -29.04 -11.90
N ARG A 2 22.81 -28.45 -13.06
CA ARG A 2 22.48 -27.04 -13.19
C ARG A 2 21.06 -26.70 -12.76
N LEU A 3 20.15 -27.63 -12.99
CA LEU A 3 18.76 -27.43 -12.56
C LEU A 3 18.63 -27.29 -11.07
N VAL A 4 19.42 -28.04 -10.33
CA VAL A 4 19.39 -27.97 -8.86
C VAL A 4 19.84 -26.60 -8.38
N GLY A 5 20.86 -26.04 -8.98
CA GLY A 5 21.33 -24.70 -8.64
C GLY A 5 20.30 -23.62 -8.93
N LEU A 6 19.62 -23.73 -10.05
CA LEU A 6 18.59 -22.80 -10.42
C LEU A 6 17.42 -22.82 -9.44
N VAL A 7 17.00 -24.03 -9.06
CA VAL A 7 15.91 -24.16 -8.10
C VAL A 7 16.28 -23.52 -6.76
N THR A 8 17.50 -23.72 -6.32
CA THR A 8 17.98 -23.13 -5.08
C THR A 8 17.95 -21.60 -5.13
N LEU A 9 18.43 -21.04 -6.22
CA LEU A 9 18.40 -19.59 -6.40
C LEU A 9 16.99 -19.04 -6.37
N LEU A 10 16.10 -19.71 -7.05
CA LEU A 10 14.70 -19.29 -7.08
C LEU A 10 14.10 -19.30 -5.69
N GLY A 11 14.41 -20.33 -4.91
CA GLY A 11 13.95 -20.39 -3.53
C GLY A 11 14.44 -19.23 -2.68
N CYS A 12 15.71 -18.87 -2.82
CA CYS A 12 16.27 -17.74 -2.09
C CYS A 12 15.59 -16.43 -2.49
N VAL A 13 15.34 -16.23 -3.76
CA VAL A 13 14.66 -15.03 -4.24
C VAL A 13 13.26 -14.92 -3.65
N LEU A 14 12.53 -16.02 -3.62
CA LEU A 14 11.20 -16.04 -3.04
C LEU A 14 11.21 -15.70 -1.56
N LEU A 15 12.17 -16.22 -0.82
CA LEU A 15 12.30 -15.91 0.61
C LEU A 15 12.58 -14.42 0.83
N LEU A 16 13.48 -13.86 0.05
CA LEU A 16 13.77 -12.43 0.14
C LEU A 16 12.56 -11.57 -0.20
N ALA A 17 11.84 -11.95 -1.22
CA ALA A 17 10.63 -11.23 -1.61
C ALA A 17 9.55 -11.27 -0.51
N GLY A 18 9.53 -12.34 0.29
CA GLY A 18 8.61 -12.47 1.39
C GLY A 18 8.96 -11.59 2.59
N CYS A 19 10.23 -11.24 2.76
CA CYS A 19 10.68 -10.43 3.88
C CYS A 19 10.47 -8.95 3.59
N GLY A 20 9.60 -8.30 4.37
CA GLY A 20 9.34 -6.88 4.23
C GLY A 20 8.42 -6.51 3.07
N ALA A 21 7.88 -7.48 2.36
CA ALA A 21 6.91 -7.22 1.32
C ALA A 21 5.58 -6.78 1.95
N GLU A 22 4.87 -5.86 1.30
CA GLU A 22 3.55 -5.48 1.77
C GLU A 22 2.58 -6.66 1.65
N SER A 23 1.59 -6.70 2.55
CA SER A 23 0.58 -7.76 2.52
C SER A 23 -0.31 -7.62 1.28
N PRO A 24 -1.02 -8.69 0.88
CA PRO A 24 -1.95 -8.59 -0.25
C PRO A 24 -3.02 -7.52 -0.05
N ARG A 25 -3.51 -7.32 1.16
CA ARG A 25 -4.47 -6.27 1.45
C ARG A 25 -3.86 -4.89 1.35
N GLN A 26 -2.68 -4.71 1.89
CA GLN A 26 -1.96 -3.43 1.81
C GLN A 26 -1.69 -3.08 0.34
N SER A 27 -1.26 -4.05 -0.44
CA SER A 27 -1.06 -3.88 -1.88
C SER A 27 -2.36 -3.52 -2.59
N GLY A 28 -3.47 -4.18 -2.22
CA GLY A 28 -4.78 -3.89 -2.76
C GLY A 28 -5.22 -2.47 -2.46
N ALA A 29 -5.02 -2.00 -1.23
CA ALA A 29 -5.34 -0.64 -0.84
C ALA A 29 -4.53 0.37 -1.64
N ARG A 30 -3.23 0.12 -1.77
CA ARG A 30 -2.34 1.01 -2.53
C ARG A 30 -2.75 1.11 -3.99
N VAL A 31 -3.06 -0.03 -4.61
CA VAL A 31 -3.50 -0.05 -6.01
C VAL A 31 -4.83 0.66 -6.17
N ALA A 32 -5.76 0.47 -5.24
CA ALA A 32 -7.07 1.11 -5.30
C ALA A 32 -6.94 2.63 -5.22
N VAL A 33 -6.11 3.13 -4.31
CA VAL A 33 -5.86 4.57 -4.20
C VAL A 33 -5.18 5.09 -5.46
N ARG A 34 -4.12 4.40 -5.91
CA ARG A 34 -3.39 4.79 -7.10
C ARG A 34 -4.32 4.92 -8.31
N ASP A 35 -5.19 3.94 -8.50
CA ASP A 35 -6.09 3.92 -9.65
C ASP A 35 -7.22 4.94 -9.55
N SER A 36 -7.47 5.46 -8.35
CA SER A 36 -8.48 6.49 -8.11
C SER A 36 -7.97 7.90 -8.34
N LEU A 37 -6.67 8.07 -8.51
CA LEU A 37 -6.05 9.40 -8.57
C LEU A 37 -5.74 9.82 -10.00
N PRO A 38 -5.92 11.13 -10.31
CA PRO A 38 -5.54 11.64 -11.62
C PRO A 38 -4.01 11.73 -11.74
N ALA A 39 -3.46 11.06 -12.74
CA ALA A 39 -2.01 10.98 -12.93
C ALA A 39 -1.37 12.33 -13.26
N GLU A 40 -2.14 13.27 -13.76
CA GLU A 40 -1.63 14.62 -14.06
C GLU A 40 -1.35 15.44 -12.80
N ARG A 41 -1.99 15.11 -11.68
CA ARG A 41 -1.79 15.80 -10.40
C ARG A 41 -0.89 15.04 -9.45
N TYR A 42 -0.93 13.72 -9.49
CA TYR A 42 -0.24 12.87 -8.55
C TYR A 42 0.85 12.07 -9.23
N ASP A 43 1.94 11.86 -8.50
CA ASP A 43 2.93 10.85 -8.85
C ASP A 43 2.43 9.52 -8.28
N VAL A 44 1.57 8.87 -9.05
CA VAL A 44 0.80 7.71 -8.56
C VAL A 44 1.68 6.53 -8.15
N ASP A 45 2.88 6.42 -8.70
CA ASP A 45 3.82 5.35 -8.34
C ASP A 45 4.42 5.56 -6.95
N ARG A 46 4.22 6.72 -6.36
CA ARG A 46 4.69 7.06 -5.03
C ARG A 46 3.60 6.97 -3.96
N THR A 47 2.55 6.22 -4.23
CA THR A 47 1.50 5.95 -3.25
C THR A 47 1.97 4.90 -2.25
N ARG A 48 1.82 5.19 -0.96
CA ARG A 48 2.21 4.29 0.12
C ARG A 48 1.08 4.19 1.12
N CYS A 49 0.84 2.98 1.62
CA CYS A 49 -0.25 2.71 2.55
C CYS A 49 0.24 2.02 3.80
N THR A 50 -0.46 2.26 4.91
CA THR A 50 -0.23 1.58 6.16
C THR A 50 -1.55 1.30 6.86
N ASP A 51 -1.53 0.38 7.82
CA ASP A 51 -2.71 0.02 8.59
C ASP A 51 -3.18 1.21 9.43
N ASP A 52 -4.50 1.36 9.55
CA ASP A 52 -5.05 2.32 10.48
C ASP A 52 -4.91 1.75 11.90
N PRO A 53 -4.16 2.41 12.79
CA PRO A 53 -3.90 1.87 14.11
C PRO A 53 -5.17 1.73 14.99
N SER A 54 -6.22 2.47 14.68
CA SER A 54 -7.46 2.36 15.44
C SER A 54 -8.16 1.01 15.25
N ALA A 55 -7.90 0.34 14.13
CA ALA A 55 -8.47 -0.98 13.86
C ALA A 55 -7.60 -2.11 14.36
N TRP A 56 -6.36 -1.83 14.68
CA TRP A 56 -5.35 -2.83 15.00
C TRP A 56 -5.69 -3.67 16.23
N PHE A 57 -6.31 -3.06 17.22
CA PHE A 57 -6.62 -3.77 18.47
C PHE A 57 -7.73 -4.79 18.33
N ILE A 58 -8.59 -4.64 17.34
CA ILE A 58 -9.81 -5.42 17.24
C ILE A 58 -9.62 -6.59 16.30
N GLU A 59 -8.84 -6.42 15.26
CA GLU A 59 -8.68 -7.42 14.20
C GLU A 59 -7.21 -7.70 13.96
N ARG A 60 -6.92 -8.96 13.61
CA ARG A 60 -5.57 -9.35 13.21
C ARG A 60 -5.20 -8.79 11.87
N GLU A 61 -6.19 -8.66 10.99
CA GLU A 61 -6.02 -8.07 9.70
C GLU A 61 -6.96 -6.89 9.60
N THR A 62 -6.41 -5.74 9.31
CA THR A 62 -7.24 -4.57 9.12
C THR A 62 -7.92 -4.58 7.76
N THR A 63 -9.07 -3.95 7.69
CA THR A 63 -9.75 -3.64 6.42
C THR A 63 -9.65 -2.17 6.08
N VAL A 64 -8.98 -1.38 6.93
CA VAL A 64 -8.85 0.06 6.76
C VAL A 64 -7.39 0.44 6.67
N TYR A 65 -7.04 1.14 5.62
CA TYR A 65 -5.67 1.60 5.39
C TYR A 65 -5.66 3.10 5.15
N VAL A 66 -4.60 3.75 5.60
CA VAL A 66 -4.34 5.15 5.27
C VAL A 66 -3.18 5.18 4.27
N CYS A 67 -3.40 5.89 3.19
CA CYS A 67 -2.43 5.96 2.09
C CYS A 67 -2.00 7.39 1.87
N ALA A 68 -0.69 7.61 1.78
CA ALA A 68 -0.13 8.89 1.40
C ALA A 68 0.08 8.89 -0.12
N ALA A 69 -0.57 9.82 -0.80
CA ALA A 69 -0.47 9.99 -2.23
C ALA A 69 0.36 11.24 -2.53
N LYS A 70 1.46 11.07 -3.21
CA LYS A 70 2.37 12.18 -3.47
C LYS A 70 1.94 12.96 -4.69
N LEU A 71 1.76 14.27 -4.52
CA LEU A 71 1.50 15.17 -5.63
C LEU A 71 2.80 15.47 -6.38
N ARG A 72 2.67 15.95 -7.60
CA ARG A 72 3.84 16.27 -8.42
C ARG A 72 4.66 17.44 -7.88
N ASP A 73 4.05 18.27 -7.01
CA ASP A 73 4.78 19.36 -6.35
C ASP A 73 5.56 18.89 -5.11
N GLY A 74 5.45 17.62 -4.74
CA GLY A 74 6.18 17.03 -3.62
C GLY A 74 5.39 16.93 -2.33
N SER A 75 4.22 17.53 -2.23
CA SER A 75 3.35 17.39 -1.06
C SER A 75 2.59 16.07 -1.13
N CYS A 76 1.93 15.71 -0.05
CA CYS A 76 1.14 14.48 0.00
C CYS A 76 -0.24 14.73 0.57
N ASP A 77 -1.21 14.07 -0.02
CA ASP A 77 -2.57 13.98 0.52
C ASP A 77 -2.77 12.59 1.07
N TRP A 78 -3.54 12.46 2.14
CA TRP A 78 -3.85 11.17 2.72
C TRP A 78 -5.24 10.73 2.31
N TYR A 79 -5.33 9.47 1.90
CA TYR A 79 -6.58 8.83 1.53
C TYR A 79 -6.82 7.64 2.43
N GLN A 80 -8.07 7.41 2.78
CA GLN A 80 -8.47 6.22 3.51
C GLN A 80 -9.06 5.22 2.53
N ALA A 81 -8.52 4.00 2.53
CA ALA A 81 -9.02 2.90 1.71
C ALA A 81 -9.61 1.85 2.62
N THR A 82 -10.87 1.54 2.42
CA THR A 82 -11.60 0.56 3.22
C THR A 82 -12.02 -0.61 2.35
N LEU A 83 -11.68 -1.82 2.77
CA LEU A 83 -12.08 -3.02 2.05
C LEU A 83 -13.53 -3.35 2.37
N LYS A 84 -14.34 -3.44 1.33
CA LYS A 84 -15.74 -3.82 1.42
C LYS A 84 -16.02 -5.03 0.54
N ASN A 85 -17.24 -5.55 0.61
CA ASN A 85 -17.61 -6.78 -0.08
C ASN A 85 -17.26 -6.79 -1.57
N ALA A 86 -17.41 -5.67 -2.23
CA ALA A 86 -17.22 -5.58 -3.68
C ALA A 86 -15.92 -4.89 -4.09
N GLY A 87 -15.03 -4.59 -3.14
CA GLY A 87 -13.77 -3.95 -3.44
C GLY A 87 -13.41 -2.85 -2.46
N TRP A 88 -12.67 -1.86 -2.92
CA TRP A 88 -12.12 -0.82 -2.05
C TRP A 88 -12.93 0.46 -2.18
N ASP A 89 -13.21 1.08 -1.03
CA ASP A 89 -13.80 2.40 -0.95
C ASP A 89 -12.69 3.38 -0.58
N VAL A 90 -12.44 4.36 -1.45
CA VAL A 90 -11.34 5.31 -1.30
C VAL A 90 -11.91 6.69 -1.10
N VAL A 91 -11.56 7.32 0.03
CA VAL A 91 -11.99 8.68 0.34
C VAL A 91 -10.81 9.53 0.78
N LEU A 92 -10.86 10.81 0.47
CA LEU A 92 -9.84 11.75 0.93
C LEU A 92 -9.96 11.91 2.44
N ASP A 93 -8.84 11.72 3.14
CA ASP A 93 -8.78 11.85 4.59
C ASP A 93 -8.24 13.23 4.99
N GLU A 94 -7.09 13.61 4.47
CA GLU A 94 -6.49 14.89 4.81
C GLU A 94 -5.64 15.40 3.66
N LYS A 95 -5.80 16.67 3.31
CA LYS A 95 -4.99 17.32 2.29
C LYS A 95 -3.72 17.88 2.90
N ASN A 96 -2.65 17.81 2.14
CA ASN A 96 -1.35 18.38 2.53
C ASN A 96 -0.94 17.92 3.93
N ALA A 97 -1.01 16.62 4.13
CA ALA A 97 -0.83 16.02 5.46
C ALA A 97 0.61 15.56 5.71
N GLY A 98 1.48 15.74 4.75
CA GLY A 98 2.86 15.27 4.85
C GLY A 98 3.03 13.89 4.22
N CYS A 99 4.26 13.56 3.87
CA CYS A 99 4.55 12.33 3.14
C CYS A 99 4.99 11.17 4.03
N VAL A 100 5.09 11.40 5.32
CA VAL A 100 5.44 10.37 6.29
C VAL A 100 4.19 10.02 7.09
N LEU A 101 3.76 8.78 6.96
CA LEU A 101 2.62 8.28 7.73
C LEU A 101 3.03 8.09 9.19
N PRO A 102 2.14 8.42 10.15
CA PRO A 102 2.50 8.40 11.56
C PRO A 102 2.60 7.01 12.17
N PHE A 103 2.28 5.98 11.43
CA PHE A 103 2.27 4.60 11.93
C PHE A 103 2.65 3.59 10.87
#